data_23662a9b76a87c088e5560e75c93a2b7
#
_entry.id   23662a9b76a87c088e5560e75c93a2b7
#
_cell.length_a   1.000
_cell.length_b   1.000
_cell.length_c   1.000
_cell.angle_alpha   90.00
_cell.angle_beta   90.00
_cell.angle_gamma   90.00
#
_symmetry.space_group_name_H-M   'P 1'
#
loop_
_entity.id
_entity.type
_entity.pdbx_description
1 polymer ?
#
loop_
_entity_poly.entity_id
_entity_poly.type
_entity_poly.pdbx_seq_one_letter_code
_entity_poly.pdbx_strand_id
1 'polypeptide(L)'
;MSTLKIERFAGREANVNAYIIHNATHAVVVDSLRNRAEAAELAEVVRASGRTLQAIFVTHGHPDHYIGSRTLREAFPSARILVASEAIKADTINFSTWMQSVGWLDQQPQMKPKSAATPDGFDYAGQIEVLGGDRLTLQGGGDLEVRSDYPATESGHMATIFVPDQKTLMTSDLTYHGVHAWAGQGVLREHVANWVRVLGDLKAKYADPDVVVLPGHGAPSDPTLFDRMRVYLDDFISAVDGERTDVDALARMKRLYPGYEQEGFLLAHSVAFHGPDARSKQAA
;
A
#
# COMPACT_ATOMS: atom_id res chain seq x y z
N MET A 1 6.63 30.39 2.17
CA MET A 1 5.88 29.13 2.28
C MET A 1 6.89 28.07 2.71
N SER A 2 6.52 27.22 3.65
CA SER A 2 7.41 26.12 4.08
C SER A 2 7.44 25.06 2.98
N THR A 3 8.60 24.82 2.36
CA THR A 3 8.75 23.79 1.33
C THR A 3 8.67 22.41 1.99
N LEU A 4 7.70 21.59 1.59
CA LEU A 4 7.63 20.20 2.01
C LEU A 4 8.83 19.41 1.48
N LYS A 5 9.28 18.41 2.24
CA LYS A 5 10.23 17.39 1.81
C LYS A 5 9.60 16.01 1.96
N ILE A 6 10.06 15.09 1.14
CA ILE A 6 9.58 13.71 1.15
C ILE A 6 10.79 12.79 1.24
N GLU A 7 10.77 11.91 2.22
CA GLU A 7 11.79 10.87 2.42
C GLU A 7 11.13 9.50 2.30
N ARG A 8 11.78 8.57 1.58
CA ARG A 8 11.33 7.18 1.47
C ARG A 8 12.04 6.33 2.52
N PHE A 9 11.27 5.58 3.27
CA PHE A 9 11.74 4.42 4.03
C PHE A 9 11.40 3.16 3.23
N ALA A 10 12.41 2.45 2.74
CA ALA A 10 12.25 1.21 2.00
C ALA A 10 12.20 0.03 2.98
N GLY A 11 11.03 -0.56 3.15
CA GLY A 11 10.86 -1.79 3.93
C GLY A 11 11.50 -2.98 3.21
N ARG A 12 11.99 -3.93 3.97
CA ARG A 12 12.61 -5.16 3.45
C ARG A 12 11.56 -6.25 3.21
N GLU A 13 10.60 -6.34 4.10
CA GLU A 13 9.51 -7.29 3.96
C GLU A 13 8.56 -6.82 2.85
N ALA A 14 8.31 -7.67 1.86
CA ALA A 14 7.51 -7.39 0.67
C ALA A 14 7.98 -6.21 -0.19
N ASN A 15 9.12 -5.57 0.10
CA ASN A 15 9.61 -4.34 -0.55
C ASN A 15 8.63 -3.14 -0.43
N VAL A 16 7.78 -3.14 0.59
CA VAL A 16 6.80 -2.08 0.84
C VAL A 16 7.48 -0.79 1.27
N ASN A 17 6.95 0.34 0.84
CA ASN A 17 7.46 1.65 1.20
C ASN A 17 6.62 2.33 2.28
N ALA A 18 7.28 3.07 3.17
CA ALA A 18 6.66 4.16 3.92
C ALA A 18 7.28 5.49 3.48
N TYR A 19 6.49 6.56 3.50
CA TYR A 19 6.98 7.89 3.12
C TYR A 19 6.80 8.87 4.27
N ILE A 20 7.85 9.65 4.55
CA ILE A 20 7.83 10.70 5.55
C ILE A 20 7.73 12.04 4.82
N ILE A 21 6.58 12.69 4.91
CA ILE A 21 6.35 14.02 4.35
C ILE A 21 6.47 15.02 5.49
N HIS A 22 7.32 16.02 5.34
CA HIS A 22 7.58 16.94 6.44
C HIS A 22 7.88 18.37 5.98
N ASN A 23 7.61 19.32 6.86
CA ASN A 23 8.11 20.67 6.81
C ASN A 23 9.21 20.91 7.88
N ALA A 24 9.43 22.13 8.29
CA ALA A 24 10.47 22.44 9.30
C ALA A 24 10.14 21.88 10.70
N THR A 25 8.86 21.70 11.04
CA THR A 25 8.42 21.41 12.42
C THR A 25 7.57 20.15 12.55
N HIS A 26 6.83 19.78 11.53
CA HIS A 26 5.88 18.66 11.56
C HIS A 26 6.11 17.66 10.45
N ALA A 27 5.69 16.41 10.68
CA ALA A 27 5.73 15.32 9.72
C ALA A 27 4.41 14.56 9.68
N VAL A 28 4.15 13.93 8.53
CA VAL A 28 3.16 12.87 8.32
C VAL A 28 3.91 11.65 7.79
N VAL A 29 3.64 10.48 8.34
CA VAL A 29 4.08 9.20 7.77
C VAL A 29 2.94 8.61 6.95
N VAL A 30 3.22 8.24 5.71
CA VAL A 30 2.29 7.53 4.82
C VAL A 30 2.69 6.08 4.78
N ASP A 31 1.80 5.22 5.21
CA ASP A 31 1.95 3.80 5.46
C ASP A 31 2.98 3.46 6.56
N SER A 32 2.88 2.27 7.12
CA SER A 32 3.57 1.99 8.38
C SER A 32 4.31 0.66 8.42
N LEU A 33 4.44 -0.01 7.27
CA LEU A 33 5.14 -1.28 7.12
C LEU A 33 4.42 -2.49 7.76
N ARG A 34 4.90 -3.69 7.43
CA ARG A 34 4.25 -4.95 7.78
C ARG A 34 4.60 -5.50 9.15
N ASN A 35 5.72 -5.11 9.73
CA ASN A 35 6.20 -5.71 10.97
C ASN A 35 6.68 -4.67 11.99
N ARG A 36 6.71 -5.10 13.25
CA ARG A 36 7.10 -4.26 14.37
C ARG A 36 8.55 -3.75 14.28
N ALA A 37 9.46 -4.59 13.80
CA ALA A 37 10.88 -4.25 13.79
C ALA A 37 11.16 -3.10 12.80
N GLU A 38 10.67 -3.22 11.57
CA GLU A 38 10.83 -2.16 10.57
C GLU A 38 10.05 -0.89 10.93
N ALA A 39 8.86 -1.03 11.52
CA ALA A 39 8.10 0.12 12.03
C ALA A 39 8.83 0.84 13.18
N ALA A 40 9.58 0.12 14.03
CA ALA A 40 10.42 0.73 15.05
C ALA A 40 11.62 1.47 14.45
N GLU A 41 12.26 0.91 13.41
CA GLU A 41 13.31 1.61 12.66
C GLU A 41 12.77 2.89 12.01
N LEU A 42 11.59 2.83 11.39
CA LEU A 42 10.89 4.01 10.85
C LEU A 42 10.62 5.06 11.94
N ALA A 43 10.19 4.62 13.13
CA ALA A 43 9.99 5.52 14.27
C ALA A 43 11.28 6.24 14.68
N GLU A 44 12.43 5.54 14.66
CA GLU A 44 13.73 6.16 14.95
C GLU A 44 14.10 7.21 13.90
N VAL A 45 13.85 6.95 12.60
CA VAL A 45 14.08 7.94 11.54
C VAL A 45 13.24 9.20 11.77
N VAL A 46 11.95 9.02 12.09
CA VAL A 46 11.06 10.16 12.40
C VAL A 46 11.54 10.91 13.65
N ARG A 47 11.94 10.20 14.70
CA ARG A 47 12.44 10.80 15.95
C ARG A 47 13.74 11.59 15.72
N ALA A 48 14.67 11.02 14.95
CA ALA A 48 15.95 11.66 14.62
C ALA A 48 15.76 12.95 13.81
N SER A 49 14.65 13.08 13.09
CA SER A 49 14.30 14.30 12.35
C SER A 49 14.01 15.52 13.27
N GLY A 50 13.71 15.27 14.55
CA GLY A 50 13.32 16.30 15.52
C GLY A 50 11.95 16.93 15.28
N ARG A 51 11.14 16.37 14.37
CA ARG A 51 9.82 16.90 14.01
C ARG A 51 8.70 16.24 14.81
N THR A 52 7.63 16.98 15.00
CA THR A 52 6.41 16.41 15.61
C THR A 52 5.67 15.57 14.57
N LEU A 53 5.50 14.27 14.83
CA LEU A 53 4.64 13.41 14.00
C LEU A 53 3.18 13.79 14.25
N GLN A 54 2.55 14.41 13.25
CA GLN A 54 1.17 14.86 13.29
C GLN A 54 0.19 13.71 13.01
N ALA A 55 0.53 12.88 12.02
CA ALA A 55 -0.33 11.77 11.60
C ALA A 55 0.45 10.63 10.98
N ILE A 56 -0.15 9.45 11.05
CA ILE A 56 0.17 8.25 10.30
C ILE A 56 -1.01 8.05 9.35
N PHE A 57 -0.79 8.22 8.06
CA PHE A 57 -1.83 8.06 7.05
C PHE A 57 -1.72 6.67 6.43
N VAL A 58 -2.78 5.88 6.53
CA VAL A 58 -2.86 4.54 5.93
C VAL A 58 -3.61 4.62 4.62
N THR A 59 -2.98 4.19 3.54
CA THR A 59 -3.52 4.32 2.18
C THR A 59 -4.63 3.33 1.89
N HIS A 60 -4.54 2.10 2.40
CA HIS A 60 -5.54 1.04 2.22
C HIS A 60 -5.42 -0.07 3.26
N GLY A 61 -6.30 -1.06 3.20
CA GLY A 61 -6.48 -2.09 4.23
C GLY A 61 -5.57 -3.31 4.10
N HIS A 62 -4.47 -3.31 3.33
CA HIS A 62 -3.52 -4.40 3.33
C HIS A 62 -2.50 -4.27 4.47
N PRO A 63 -2.07 -5.40 5.08
CA PRO A 63 -1.36 -5.39 6.37
C PRO A 63 0.01 -4.73 6.31
N ASP A 64 0.69 -4.75 5.21
CA ASP A 64 1.99 -4.11 5.01
C ASP A 64 1.92 -2.58 4.94
N HIS A 65 0.72 -2.01 4.90
CA HIS A 65 0.50 -0.56 4.95
C HIS A 65 0.06 -0.06 6.32
N TYR A 66 -0.53 -0.93 7.19
CA TYR A 66 -1.08 -0.45 8.45
C TYR A 66 -0.59 -1.15 9.72
N ILE A 67 -0.02 -2.35 9.64
CA ILE A 67 0.33 -3.14 10.85
C ILE A 67 1.31 -2.38 11.75
N GLY A 68 2.28 -1.68 11.21
CA GLY A 68 3.22 -0.89 11.97
C GLY A 68 2.64 0.35 12.64
N SER A 69 1.39 0.75 12.33
CA SER A 69 0.74 1.94 12.89
C SER A 69 0.70 1.91 14.43
N ARG A 70 0.51 0.73 15.02
CA ARG A 70 0.58 0.58 16.48
C ARG A 70 1.94 0.98 17.02
N THR A 71 3.02 0.48 16.43
CA THR A 71 4.39 0.77 16.86
C THR A 71 4.71 2.25 16.75
N LEU A 72 4.31 2.88 15.64
CA LEU A 72 4.45 4.33 15.47
C LEU A 72 3.60 5.10 16.48
N ARG A 73 2.38 4.65 16.76
CA ARG A 73 1.48 5.28 17.75
C ARG A 73 2.02 5.16 19.16
N GLU A 74 2.64 4.04 19.52
CA GLU A 74 3.32 3.85 20.82
C GLU A 74 4.54 4.79 20.94
N ALA A 75 5.30 4.98 19.84
CA ALA A 75 6.44 5.89 19.81
C ALA A 75 6.05 7.38 19.79
N PHE A 76 4.88 7.70 19.21
CA PHE A 76 4.35 9.07 19.05
C PHE A 76 2.88 9.14 19.51
N PRO A 77 2.60 9.19 20.83
CA PRO A 77 1.25 9.07 21.37
C PRO A 77 0.27 10.17 20.92
N SER A 78 0.74 11.32 20.45
CA SER A 78 -0.08 12.41 19.92
C SER A 78 -0.40 12.28 18.43
N ALA A 79 0.28 11.40 17.68
CA ALA A 79 0.06 11.22 16.26
C ALA A 79 -1.31 10.56 16.00
N ARG A 80 -2.11 11.11 15.11
CA ARG A 80 -3.38 10.50 14.68
C ARG A 80 -3.11 9.40 13.67
N ILE A 81 -3.92 8.33 13.68
CA ILE A 81 -3.93 7.34 12.60
C ILE A 81 -5.10 7.69 11.69
N LEU A 82 -4.82 8.05 10.44
CA LEU A 82 -5.80 8.55 9.48
C LEU A 82 -5.95 7.61 8.29
N VAL A 83 -7.17 7.49 7.81
CA VAL A 83 -7.53 6.91 6.50
C VAL A 83 -8.40 7.89 5.73
N ALA A 84 -8.47 7.73 4.41
CA ALA A 84 -9.24 8.65 3.57
C ALA A 84 -10.76 8.46 3.67
N SER A 85 -11.25 7.25 4.00
CA SER A 85 -12.68 6.94 4.00
C SER A 85 -13.06 5.88 5.03
N GLU A 86 -14.36 5.83 5.38
CA GLU A 86 -14.92 4.77 6.23
C GLU A 86 -14.75 3.38 5.61
N ALA A 87 -14.74 3.28 4.28
CA ALA A 87 -14.52 2.02 3.59
C ALA A 87 -13.11 1.48 3.82
N ILE A 88 -12.06 2.32 3.70
CA ILE A 88 -10.68 1.93 4.00
C ILE A 88 -10.53 1.55 5.48
N LYS A 89 -11.19 2.29 6.40
CA LYS A 89 -11.22 1.93 7.82
C LYS A 89 -11.83 0.54 8.04
N ALA A 90 -12.96 0.28 7.40
CA ALA A 90 -13.62 -1.03 7.50
C ALA A 90 -12.75 -2.16 6.94
N ASP A 91 -12.11 -1.95 5.78
CA ASP A 91 -11.18 -2.93 5.19
C ASP A 91 -10.04 -3.25 6.14
N THR A 92 -9.42 -2.25 6.76
CA THR A 92 -8.33 -2.41 7.74
C THR A 92 -8.78 -3.25 8.95
N ILE A 93 -9.96 -2.97 9.51
CA ILE A 93 -10.52 -3.72 10.63
C ILE A 93 -10.84 -5.16 10.23
N ASN A 94 -11.51 -5.35 9.09
CA ASN A 94 -11.90 -6.65 8.60
C ASN A 94 -10.68 -7.53 8.30
N PHE A 95 -9.66 -6.96 7.64
CA PHE A 95 -8.45 -7.69 7.31
C PHE A 95 -7.67 -8.09 8.57
N SER A 96 -7.55 -7.19 9.55
CA SER A 96 -6.88 -7.51 10.82
C SER A 96 -7.61 -8.63 11.59
N THR A 97 -8.95 -8.64 11.56
CA THR A 97 -9.78 -9.68 12.15
C THR A 97 -9.61 -11.02 11.42
N TRP A 98 -9.58 -10.99 10.09
CA TRP A 98 -9.32 -12.18 9.30
C TRP A 98 -7.92 -12.75 9.54
N MET A 99 -6.86 -11.92 9.57
CA MET A 99 -5.50 -12.36 9.88
C MET A 99 -5.40 -13.03 11.26
N GLN A 100 -6.12 -12.50 12.26
CA GLN A 100 -6.21 -13.15 13.57
C GLN A 100 -6.86 -14.53 13.46
N SER A 101 -7.94 -14.65 12.69
CA SER A 101 -8.69 -15.91 12.56
C SER A 101 -7.89 -17.02 11.87
N VAL A 102 -6.93 -16.68 10.99
CA VAL A 102 -6.07 -17.63 10.29
C VAL A 102 -4.67 -17.77 10.92
N GLY A 103 -4.43 -17.16 12.07
CA GLY A 103 -3.19 -17.29 12.84
C GLY A 103 -2.01 -16.46 12.33
N TRP A 104 -2.18 -15.60 11.34
CA TRP A 104 -1.09 -14.77 10.79
C TRP A 104 -0.48 -13.78 11.78
N LEU A 105 -1.23 -13.42 12.82
CA LEU A 105 -0.77 -12.53 13.88
C LEU A 105 -0.22 -13.24 15.11
N ASP A 106 -0.07 -14.58 15.09
CA ASP A 106 0.35 -15.34 16.28
C ASP A 106 1.78 -15.01 16.72
N GLN A 107 2.65 -14.66 15.77
CA GLN A 107 4.01 -14.22 16.06
C GLN A 107 4.09 -12.73 16.48
N GLN A 108 2.99 -11.98 16.33
CA GLN A 108 2.88 -10.57 16.68
C GLN A 108 1.58 -10.31 17.45
N PRO A 109 1.38 -10.94 18.64
CA PRO A 109 0.10 -10.94 19.34
C PRO A 109 -0.40 -9.53 19.70
N GLN A 110 0.52 -8.58 19.89
CA GLN A 110 0.19 -7.18 20.14
C GLN A 110 -0.47 -6.48 18.94
N MET A 111 -0.33 -7.03 17.72
CA MET A 111 -0.97 -6.51 16.51
C MET A 111 -2.36 -7.12 16.28
N LYS A 112 -2.77 -8.12 17.07
CA LYS A 112 -4.13 -8.66 17.00
C LYS A 112 -5.15 -7.59 17.34
N PRO A 113 -6.34 -7.60 16.72
CA PRO A 113 -7.43 -6.74 17.13
C PRO A 113 -7.75 -6.90 18.62
N LYS A 114 -8.01 -5.79 19.30
CA LYS A 114 -8.39 -5.79 20.69
C LYS A 114 -9.77 -6.43 20.86
N SER A 115 -9.85 -7.39 21.79
CA SER A 115 -11.09 -8.09 22.13
C SER A 115 -11.00 -8.65 23.56
N ALA A 116 -12.06 -9.29 24.05
CA ALA A 116 -12.03 -9.98 25.32
C ALA A 116 -10.97 -11.11 25.36
N ALA A 117 -10.70 -11.76 24.21
CA ALA A 117 -9.67 -12.79 24.08
C ALA A 117 -8.27 -12.23 23.87
N THR A 118 -8.16 -10.99 23.43
CA THR A 118 -6.91 -10.27 23.15
C THR A 118 -6.92 -8.87 23.77
N PRO A 119 -6.94 -8.76 25.13
CA PRO A 119 -7.11 -7.47 25.82
C PRO A 119 -5.96 -6.50 25.54
N ASP A 120 -4.75 -7.02 25.27
CA ASP A 120 -3.56 -6.25 24.90
C ASP A 120 -3.45 -5.99 23.39
N GLY A 121 -4.44 -6.40 22.63
CA GLY A 121 -4.51 -6.15 21.19
C GLY A 121 -4.68 -4.68 20.84
N PHE A 122 -4.55 -4.35 19.56
CA PHE A 122 -4.70 -2.98 19.09
C PHE A 122 -6.16 -2.66 18.74
N ASP A 123 -6.65 -1.55 19.27
CA ASP A 123 -8.01 -1.07 19.00
C ASP A 123 -8.07 -0.33 17.66
N TYR A 124 -8.03 -1.08 16.56
CA TYR A 124 -8.10 -0.51 15.21
C TYR A 124 -9.32 0.40 15.04
N ALA A 125 -10.48 -0.01 15.53
CA ALA A 125 -11.72 0.75 15.39
C ALA A 125 -11.70 2.10 16.12
N GLY A 126 -11.16 2.11 17.35
CA GLY A 126 -11.09 3.31 18.17
C GLY A 126 -9.89 4.20 17.87
N GLN A 127 -8.82 3.67 17.26
CA GLN A 127 -7.60 4.43 16.97
C GLN A 127 -7.53 5.01 15.56
N ILE A 128 -8.23 4.40 14.59
CA ILE A 128 -8.26 4.88 13.20
C ILE A 128 -9.37 5.92 13.07
N GLU A 129 -9.00 7.09 12.59
CA GLU A 129 -9.89 8.21 12.30
C GLU A 129 -10.00 8.41 10.79
N VAL A 130 -11.17 8.85 10.32
CA VAL A 130 -11.37 9.17 8.90
C VAL A 130 -11.06 10.65 8.67
N LEU A 131 -10.32 10.93 7.59
CA LEU A 131 -10.03 12.29 7.15
C LEU A 131 -11.32 13.01 6.73
N GLY A 132 -11.58 14.18 7.28
CA GLY A 132 -12.79 14.96 6.99
C GLY A 132 -12.73 15.73 5.68
N GLY A 133 -12.36 15.07 4.57
CA GLY A 133 -12.27 15.70 3.24
C GLY A 133 -11.15 15.09 2.38
N ASP A 134 -10.76 15.84 1.35
CA ASP A 134 -9.76 15.44 0.35
C ASP A 134 -8.39 16.11 0.54
N ARG A 135 -8.15 16.67 1.72
CA ARG A 135 -6.91 17.41 2.01
C ARG A 135 -6.43 17.16 3.43
N LEU A 136 -5.16 16.89 3.56
CA LEU A 136 -4.45 16.86 4.85
C LEU A 136 -3.39 17.96 4.86
N THR A 137 -3.57 18.96 5.75
CA THR A 137 -2.64 20.07 5.90
C THR A 137 -1.70 19.81 7.07
N LEU A 138 -0.39 19.94 6.86
CA LEU A 138 0.59 19.90 7.93
C LEU A 138 0.54 21.20 8.74
N GLN A 139 0.62 21.10 10.05
CA GLN A 139 0.86 22.26 10.91
C GLN A 139 2.19 22.92 10.53
N GLY A 140 2.19 24.24 10.42
CA GLY A 140 3.34 24.98 9.90
C GLY A 140 3.36 25.13 8.37
N GLY A 141 2.37 24.56 7.67
CA GLY A 141 2.13 24.73 6.24
C GLY A 141 2.54 23.54 5.39
N GLY A 142 1.85 23.39 4.29
CA GLY A 142 1.99 22.34 3.30
C GLY A 142 0.73 21.47 3.21
N ASP A 143 0.19 21.35 2.01
CA ASP A 143 -1.03 20.61 1.72
C ASP A 143 -0.73 19.31 0.99
N LEU A 144 -1.43 18.25 1.38
CA LEU A 144 -1.46 16.94 0.75
C LEU A 144 -2.87 16.73 0.20
N GLU A 145 -2.99 16.60 -1.10
CA GLU A 145 -4.27 16.27 -1.76
C GLU A 145 -4.48 14.76 -1.70
N VAL A 146 -5.60 14.33 -1.12
CA VAL A 146 -5.94 12.93 -0.93
C VAL A 146 -7.08 12.57 -1.89
N ARG A 147 -6.93 11.47 -2.62
CA ARG A 147 -7.98 10.92 -3.47
C ARG A 147 -8.25 9.47 -3.12
N SER A 148 -9.51 9.09 -2.94
CA SER A 148 -9.92 7.72 -2.57
C SER A 148 -11.18 7.24 -3.30
N ASP A 149 -11.61 7.93 -4.34
CA ASP A 149 -12.80 7.60 -5.15
C ASP A 149 -12.48 6.63 -6.30
N TYR A 150 -11.57 5.69 -6.08
CA TYR A 150 -11.22 4.66 -7.06
C TYR A 150 -12.20 3.50 -7.00
N PRO A 151 -12.54 2.89 -8.15
CA PRO A 151 -13.17 1.56 -8.15
C PRO A 151 -12.21 0.54 -7.54
N ALA A 152 -12.73 -0.61 -7.14
CA ALA A 152 -11.88 -1.71 -6.66
C ALA A 152 -10.81 -2.09 -7.72
N THR A 153 -9.57 -2.17 -7.28
CA THR A 153 -8.37 -2.45 -8.09
C THR A 153 -7.53 -3.55 -7.42
N GLU A 154 -6.32 -3.24 -7.01
CA GLU A 154 -5.46 -4.09 -6.18
C GLU A 154 -6.11 -4.34 -4.80
N SER A 155 -6.83 -3.37 -4.29
CA SER A 155 -7.62 -3.42 -3.07
C SER A 155 -9.05 -2.96 -3.36
N GLY A 156 -10.00 -3.32 -2.49
CA GLY A 156 -11.40 -2.86 -2.57
C GLY A 156 -11.50 -1.35 -2.52
N HIS A 157 -10.74 -0.73 -1.63
CA HIS A 157 -10.68 0.73 -1.45
C HIS A 157 -9.24 1.16 -1.19
N MET A 158 -8.82 2.25 -1.82
CA MET A 158 -7.46 2.75 -1.76
C MET A 158 -7.41 4.27 -1.85
N ALA A 159 -6.37 4.88 -1.29
CA ALA A 159 -6.10 6.30 -1.41
C ALA A 159 -4.75 6.56 -2.07
N THR A 160 -4.67 7.64 -2.84
CA THR A 160 -3.42 8.24 -3.32
C THR A 160 -3.24 9.61 -2.68
N ILE A 161 -1.99 10.07 -2.61
CA ILE A 161 -1.63 11.38 -2.08
C ILE A 161 -0.82 12.13 -3.12
N PHE A 162 -1.27 13.32 -3.51
CA PHE A 162 -0.50 14.23 -4.32
C PHE A 162 0.02 15.38 -3.47
N VAL A 163 1.31 15.69 -3.61
CA VAL A 163 1.99 16.81 -2.96
C VAL A 163 2.30 17.86 -4.02
N PRO A 164 1.44 18.89 -4.20
CA PRO A 164 1.56 19.84 -5.32
C PRO A 164 2.89 20.58 -5.34
N ASP A 165 3.36 21.05 -4.19
CA ASP A 165 4.61 21.82 -4.07
C ASP A 165 5.86 21.02 -4.48
N GLN A 166 5.76 19.69 -4.50
CA GLN A 166 6.84 18.77 -4.87
C GLN A 166 6.56 18.04 -6.20
N LYS A 167 5.43 18.32 -6.85
CA LYS A 167 4.97 17.56 -8.04
C LYS A 167 5.09 16.05 -7.80
N THR A 168 4.72 15.55 -6.64
CA THR A 168 4.95 14.15 -6.25
C THR A 168 3.64 13.46 -5.97
N LEU A 169 3.42 12.31 -6.61
CA LEU A 169 2.25 11.45 -6.43
C LEU A 169 2.66 10.14 -5.75
N MET A 170 2.13 9.89 -4.57
CA MET A 170 2.16 8.59 -3.89
C MET A 170 0.96 7.78 -4.35
N THR A 171 1.22 6.70 -5.04
CA THR A 171 0.19 5.88 -5.69
C THR A 171 -0.25 4.70 -4.85
N SER A 172 0.43 4.44 -3.73
CA SER A 172 0.24 3.17 -3.02
C SER A 172 0.33 1.99 -3.98
N ASP A 173 -0.45 0.96 -3.80
CA ASP A 173 -0.41 -0.28 -4.58
C ASP A 173 -1.12 -0.21 -5.93
N LEU A 174 -1.49 1.02 -6.38
CA LEU A 174 -1.78 1.23 -7.80
C LEU A 174 -0.53 1.07 -8.67
N THR A 175 0.69 1.24 -8.11
CA THR A 175 1.93 0.99 -8.83
C THR A 175 2.98 0.24 -8.01
N TYR A 176 3.72 -0.63 -8.71
CA TYR A 176 4.86 -1.40 -8.24
C TYR A 176 6.03 -1.13 -9.19
N HIS A 177 7.25 -1.00 -8.69
CA HIS A 177 8.41 -0.72 -9.54
C HIS A 177 9.58 -1.67 -9.24
N GLY A 178 9.86 -2.58 -10.16
CA GLY A 178 10.88 -3.63 -9.98
C GLY A 178 10.44 -4.74 -9.00
N VAL A 179 9.15 -4.79 -8.68
CA VAL A 179 8.53 -5.75 -7.77
C VAL A 179 7.29 -6.30 -8.45
N HIS A 180 7.02 -7.59 -8.33
CA HIS A 180 5.79 -8.19 -8.83
C HIS A 180 4.58 -7.64 -8.07
N ALA A 181 3.50 -7.32 -8.77
CA ALA A 181 2.30 -6.78 -8.17
C ALA A 181 1.45 -7.87 -7.49
N TRP A 182 0.73 -7.47 -6.45
CA TRP A 182 -0.30 -8.31 -5.85
C TRP A 182 -1.58 -8.26 -6.69
N ALA A 183 -1.94 -9.39 -7.28
CA ALA A 183 -3.25 -9.64 -7.86
C ALA A 183 -3.84 -10.95 -7.27
N GLY A 184 -3.59 -11.17 -5.97
CA GLY A 184 -3.93 -12.41 -5.28
C GLY A 184 -5.36 -12.43 -4.74
N GLN A 185 -5.54 -13.12 -3.64
CA GLN A 185 -6.84 -13.28 -3.00
C GLN A 185 -7.52 -11.93 -2.75
N GLY A 186 -8.77 -11.79 -3.22
CA GLY A 186 -9.56 -10.55 -3.12
C GLY A 186 -9.54 -9.69 -4.38
N VAL A 187 -8.56 -9.88 -5.28
CA VAL A 187 -8.45 -9.13 -6.54
C VAL A 187 -9.13 -9.93 -7.66
N LEU A 188 -10.35 -9.58 -8.00
CA LEU A 188 -11.11 -10.25 -9.07
C LEU A 188 -10.63 -9.79 -10.46
N ARG A 189 -11.02 -10.52 -11.52
CA ARG A 189 -10.70 -10.15 -12.92
C ARG A 189 -11.20 -8.75 -13.29
N GLU A 190 -12.38 -8.38 -12.82
CA GLU A 190 -12.94 -7.05 -13.02
C GLU A 190 -12.13 -5.96 -12.29
N HIS A 191 -11.52 -6.29 -11.13
CA HIS A 191 -10.65 -5.38 -10.40
C HIS A 191 -9.36 -5.11 -11.19
N VAL A 192 -8.77 -6.13 -11.83
CA VAL A 192 -7.61 -5.95 -12.72
C VAL A 192 -7.97 -5.06 -13.90
N ALA A 193 -9.15 -5.24 -14.52
CA ALA A 193 -9.61 -4.38 -15.61
C ALA A 193 -9.85 -2.93 -15.15
N ASN A 194 -10.40 -2.72 -13.94
CA ASN A 194 -10.51 -1.41 -13.31
C ASN A 194 -9.13 -0.78 -13.10
N TRP A 195 -8.17 -1.58 -12.61
CA TRP A 195 -6.82 -1.13 -12.33
C TRP A 195 -6.13 -0.60 -13.58
N VAL A 196 -6.21 -1.32 -14.70
CA VAL A 196 -5.69 -0.86 -16.00
C VAL A 196 -6.32 0.48 -16.42
N ARG A 197 -7.63 0.67 -16.18
CA ARG A 197 -8.31 1.96 -16.49
C ARG A 197 -7.83 3.08 -15.55
N VAL A 198 -7.77 2.83 -14.25
CA VAL A 198 -7.29 3.80 -13.24
C VAL A 198 -5.87 4.28 -13.57
N LEU A 199 -4.97 3.35 -13.96
CA LEU A 199 -3.61 3.71 -14.38
C LEU A 199 -3.62 4.61 -15.63
N GLY A 200 -4.54 4.39 -16.57
CA GLY A 200 -4.74 5.26 -17.73
C GLY A 200 -5.19 6.67 -17.32
N ASP A 201 -6.14 6.78 -16.40
CA ASP A 201 -6.63 8.06 -15.88
C ASP A 201 -5.55 8.82 -15.11
N LEU A 202 -4.77 8.11 -14.28
CA LEU A 202 -3.63 8.70 -13.57
C LEU A 202 -2.56 9.21 -14.53
N LYS A 203 -2.24 8.43 -15.58
CA LYS A 203 -1.32 8.88 -16.62
C LYS A 203 -1.81 10.17 -17.31
N ALA A 204 -3.09 10.24 -17.66
CA ALA A 204 -3.66 11.42 -18.29
C ALA A 204 -3.62 12.64 -17.38
N LYS A 205 -3.92 12.46 -16.08
CA LYS A 205 -3.93 13.54 -15.09
C LYS A 205 -2.53 14.03 -14.73
N TYR A 206 -1.56 13.12 -14.61
CA TYR A 206 -0.18 13.41 -14.17
C TYR A 206 0.83 13.21 -15.28
N ALA A 207 0.52 13.70 -16.50
CA ALA A 207 1.34 13.56 -17.70
C ALA A 207 2.62 14.43 -17.70
N ASP A 208 2.74 15.39 -16.78
CA ASP A 208 3.92 16.24 -16.64
C ASP A 208 5.15 15.35 -16.31
N PRO A 209 6.20 15.36 -17.13
CA PRO A 209 7.38 14.52 -16.92
C PRO A 209 8.16 14.85 -15.64
N ASP A 210 7.94 16.04 -15.06
CA ASP A 210 8.55 16.44 -13.80
C ASP A 210 7.83 15.83 -12.57
N VAL A 211 6.69 15.14 -12.77
CA VAL A 211 6.01 14.46 -11.68
C VAL A 211 6.82 13.24 -11.24
N VAL A 212 7.11 13.17 -9.94
CA VAL A 212 7.68 11.99 -9.32
C VAL A 212 6.55 11.06 -8.88
N VAL A 213 6.63 9.79 -9.29
CA VAL A 213 5.69 8.73 -8.87
C VAL A 213 6.35 7.88 -7.80
N LEU A 214 5.72 7.82 -6.64
CA LEU A 214 6.15 7.04 -5.49
C LEU A 214 5.22 5.84 -5.31
N PRO A 215 5.66 4.62 -5.67
CA PRO A 215 4.85 3.41 -5.60
C PRO A 215 4.71 2.88 -4.17
N GLY A 216 3.71 2.02 -3.92
CA GLY A 216 3.60 1.27 -2.67
C GLY A 216 4.79 0.33 -2.47
N HIS A 217 5.29 -0.27 -3.54
CA HIS A 217 6.42 -1.21 -3.51
C HIS A 217 7.52 -0.84 -4.52
N GLY A 218 8.78 -0.96 -4.08
CA GLY A 218 9.94 -0.77 -4.93
C GLY A 218 10.42 0.68 -5.06
N ALA A 219 11.14 1.01 -6.12
CA ALA A 219 11.84 2.29 -6.27
C ALA A 219 10.93 3.43 -6.76
N PRO A 220 11.21 4.70 -6.41
CA PRO A 220 10.60 5.86 -7.05
C PRO A 220 10.74 5.82 -8.57
N SER A 221 9.82 6.48 -9.27
CA SER A 221 9.76 6.51 -10.72
C SER A 221 9.19 7.83 -11.25
N ASP A 222 8.86 7.84 -12.53
CA ASP A 222 8.19 8.90 -13.27
C ASP A 222 6.83 8.39 -13.82
N PRO A 223 6.01 9.23 -14.50
CA PRO A 223 4.71 8.83 -15.02
C PRO A 223 4.73 7.69 -16.06
N THR A 224 5.89 7.31 -16.62
CA THR A 224 5.97 6.12 -17.49
C THR A 224 5.68 4.83 -16.74
N LEU A 225 5.76 4.85 -15.39
CA LEU A 225 5.41 3.72 -14.55
C LEU A 225 3.95 3.28 -14.75
N PHE A 226 3.04 4.19 -15.03
CA PHE A 226 1.63 3.84 -15.29
C PHE A 226 1.48 2.93 -16.51
N ASP A 227 2.20 3.21 -17.60
CA ASP A 227 2.17 2.34 -18.77
C ASP A 227 2.86 1.00 -18.51
N ARG A 228 3.99 1.01 -17.80
CA ARG A 228 4.69 -0.23 -17.42
C ARG A 228 3.80 -1.13 -16.58
N MET A 229 3.06 -0.55 -15.62
CA MET A 229 2.11 -1.31 -14.82
C MET A 229 0.94 -1.85 -15.65
N ARG A 230 0.41 -1.09 -16.59
CA ARG A 230 -0.65 -1.58 -17.51
C ARG A 230 -0.17 -2.77 -18.32
N VAL A 231 1.02 -2.67 -18.92
CA VAL A 231 1.65 -3.78 -19.66
C VAL A 231 1.86 -5.00 -18.74
N TYR A 232 2.35 -4.78 -17.52
CA TYR A 232 2.52 -5.86 -16.55
C TYR A 232 1.20 -6.59 -16.25
N LEU A 233 0.11 -5.86 -16.03
CA LEU A 233 -1.21 -6.46 -15.74
C LEU A 233 -1.76 -7.22 -16.96
N ASP A 234 -1.60 -6.69 -18.16
CA ASP A 234 -2.00 -7.36 -19.41
C ASP A 234 -1.17 -8.65 -19.62
N ASP A 235 0.13 -8.61 -19.39
CA ASP A 235 1.02 -9.77 -19.46
C ASP A 235 0.68 -10.81 -18.39
N PHE A 236 0.35 -10.38 -17.17
CA PHE A 236 -0.08 -11.27 -16.09
C PHE A 236 -1.37 -12.00 -16.47
N ILE A 237 -2.38 -11.30 -16.95
CA ILE A 237 -3.64 -11.90 -17.42
C ILE A 237 -3.37 -12.87 -18.58
N SER A 238 -2.54 -12.45 -19.56
CA SER A 238 -2.16 -13.30 -20.67
C SER A 238 -1.40 -14.58 -20.23
N ALA A 239 -0.56 -14.47 -19.20
CA ALA A 239 0.16 -15.62 -18.67
C ALA A 239 -0.78 -16.62 -17.98
N VAL A 240 -1.63 -16.13 -17.06
CA VAL A 240 -2.55 -17.03 -16.33
C VAL A 240 -3.66 -17.61 -17.22
N ASP A 241 -4.02 -16.96 -18.34
CA ASP A 241 -5.04 -17.46 -19.28
C ASP A 241 -4.45 -18.37 -20.36
N GLY A 242 -3.22 -18.12 -20.79
CA GLY A 242 -2.61 -18.81 -21.92
C GLY A 242 -1.82 -20.07 -21.55
N GLU A 243 -1.38 -20.19 -20.31
CA GLU A 243 -0.59 -21.35 -19.87
C GLU A 243 -1.49 -22.48 -19.32
N ARG A 244 -0.91 -23.71 -19.25
CA ARG A 244 -1.65 -24.91 -18.84
C ARG A 244 -1.57 -25.16 -17.33
N THR A 245 -0.50 -24.70 -16.69
CA THR A 245 -0.26 -24.90 -15.26
C THR A 245 0.17 -23.57 -14.61
N ASP A 246 -0.03 -23.47 -13.29
CA ASP A 246 0.47 -22.34 -12.52
C ASP A 246 2.00 -22.21 -12.61
N VAL A 247 2.71 -23.35 -12.71
CA VAL A 247 4.18 -23.38 -12.87
C VAL A 247 4.60 -22.71 -14.18
N ASP A 248 3.90 -22.99 -15.28
CA ASP A 248 4.20 -22.40 -16.59
C ASP A 248 3.88 -20.89 -16.60
N ALA A 249 2.76 -20.48 -15.98
CA ALA A 249 2.40 -19.08 -15.84
C ALA A 249 3.44 -18.30 -15.02
N LEU A 250 3.87 -18.84 -13.89
CA LEU A 250 4.97 -18.28 -13.08
C LEU A 250 6.25 -18.15 -13.91
N ALA A 251 6.65 -19.23 -14.60
CA ALA A 251 7.86 -19.23 -15.42
C ALA A 251 7.78 -18.19 -16.56
N ARG A 252 6.61 -17.99 -17.15
CA ARG A 252 6.39 -16.96 -18.18
C ARG A 252 6.56 -15.55 -17.60
N MET A 253 5.93 -15.24 -16.47
CA MET A 253 6.06 -13.93 -15.82
C MET A 253 7.52 -13.63 -15.44
N LYS A 254 8.23 -14.60 -14.88
CA LYS A 254 9.66 -14.45 -14.53
C LYS A 254 10.55 -14.20 -15.75
N ARG A 255 10.23 -14.78 -16.92
CA ARG A 255 10.95 -14.50 -18.17
C ARG A 255 10.65 -13.11 -18.72
N LEU A 256 9.41 -12.63 -18.60
CA LEU A 256 9.01 -11.28 -19.05
C LEU A 256 9.58 -10.18 -18.16
N TYR A 257 9.69 -10.45 -16.85
CA TYR A 257 10.13 -9.49 -15.83
C TYR A 257 11.34 -10.01 -15.04
N PRO A 258 12.48 -10.24 -15.71
CA PRO A 258 13.67 -10.75 -15.04
C PRO A 258 14.19 -9.74 -14.02
N GLY A 259 14.45 -10.22 -12.80
CA GLY A 259 14.94 -9.38 -11.70
C GLY A 259 13.87 -8.60 -10.94
N TYR A 260 12.58 -8.79 -11.24
CA TYR A 260 11.53 -8.31 -10.34
C TYR A 260 11.55 -9.12 -9.04
N GLU A 261 11.43 -8.41 -7.92
CA GLU A 261 11.41 -9.02 -6.60
C GLU A 261 10.03 -9.60 -6.24
N GLN A 262 9.94 -10.36 -5.16
CA GLN A 262 8.71 -10.96 -4.63
C GLN A 262 8.09 -12.06 -5.53
N GLU A 263 8.91 -12.78 -6.30
CA GLU A 263 8.48 -13.93 -7.11
C GLU A 263 7.77 -15.02 -6.28
N GLY A 264 8.34 -15.34 -5.10
CA GLY A 264 7.87 -16.41 -4.21
C GLY A 264 6.67 -16.03 -3.34
N PHE A 265 6.33 -14.75 -3.28
CA PHE A 265 5.20 -14.27 -2.47
C PHE A 265 4.15 -13.58 -3.34
N LEU A 266 4.35 -12.34 -3.76
CA LEU A 266 3.31 -11.58 -4.46
C LEU A 266 2.91 -12.26 -5.78
N LEU A 267 3.87 -12.62 -6.63
CA LEU A 267 3.58 -13.28 -7.89
C LEU A 267 2.99 -14.69 -7.69
N ALA A 268 3.59 -15.50 -6.81
CA ALA A 268 3.15 -16.87 -6.60
C ALA A 268 1.69 -16.96 -6.11
N HIS A 269 1.31 -16.10 -5.15
CA HIS A 269 -0.07 -16.04 -4.65
C HIS A 269 -1.05 -15.49 -5.70
N SER A 270 -0.62 -14.52 -6.51
CA SER A 270 -1.42 -13.97 -7.61
C SER A 270 -1.71 -15.03 -8.68
N VAL A 271 -0.70 -15.80 -9.07
CA VAL A 271 -0.88 -16.90 -10.00
C VAL A 271 -1.74 -18.02 -9.39
N ALA A 272 -1.51 -18.38 -8.12
CA ALA A 272 -2.33 -19.40 -7.44
C ALA A 272 -3.82 -19.01 -7.33
N PHE A 273 -4.13 -17.72 -7.34
CA PHE A 273 -5.51 -17.22 -7.30
C PHE A 273 -6.18 -17.16 -8.67
N HIS A 274 -5.46 -16.76 -9.72
CA HIS A 274 -6.01 -16.57 -11.08
C HIS A 274 -5.67 -17.67 -12.05
N GLY A 275 -4.72 -18.52 -11.71
CA GLY A 275 -4.09 -19.45 -12.64
C GLY A 275 -4.95 -20.64 -13.07
N PRO A 276 -4.43 -21.47 -13.97
CA PRO A 276 -5.13 -22.63 -14.50
C PRO A 276 -5.58 -23.63 -13.44
N ASP A 277 -4.77 -23.85 -12.40
CA ASP A 277 -5.05 -24.84 -11.36
C ASP A 277 -6.23 -24.40 -10.48
N ALA A 278 -6.37 -23.09 -10.20
CA ALA A 278 -7.52 -22.54 -9.49
C ALA A 278 -8.81 -22.67 -10.31
N ARG A 279 -8.77 -22.36 -11.61
CA ARG A 279 -9.92 -22.48 -12.51
C ARG A 279 -10.40 -23.93 -12.67
N SER A 280 -9.47 -24.88 -12.75
CA SER A 280 -9.81 -26.29 -12.85
C SER A 280 -10.55 -26.80 -11.61
N LYS A 281 -10.22 -26.29 -10.41
CA LYS A 281 -10.92 -26.63 -9.16
C LYS A 281 -12.32 -26.01 -9.06
N GLN A 282 -12.56 -24.86 -9.69
CA GLN A 282 -13.86 -24.20 -9.70
C GLN A 282 -14.81 -24.82 -10.73
N ALA A 283 -14.30 -25.49 -11.74
CA ALA A 283 -15.07 -26.15 -12.81
C ALA A 283 -15.44 -27.61 -12.50
N ALA A 284 -14.90 -28.21 -11.46
CA ALA A 284 -15.13 -29.59 -10.99
C ALA A 284 -16.14 -29.64 -9.84
#